data_d9078f5b00b6e9d772c58815b451f226
#
_entry.id   d9078f5b00b6e9d772c58815b451f226
#
_cell.length_a   1.000
_cell.length_b   1.000
_cell.length_c   1.000
_cell.angle_alpha   90.00
_cell.angle_beta   90.00
_cell.angle_gamma   90.00
#
_symmetry.space_group_name_H-M   'P 1'
#
loop_
_entity.id
_entity.type
_entity.pdbx_description
1 polymer ?
#
loop_
_entity_poly.entity_id
_entity_poly.type
_entity_poly.pdbx_seq_one_letter_code
_entity_poly.pdbx_strand_id
1 'polypeptide(L)'
;MKKKTITRVAAALILLGVMVRFAWILMLSASSHQNAPSPDKRYVADVSSRWRDDFWFGAAHDCHDIRIVASDGQRIRRFVMDDRSSGWPQECSIQWAADSSSVTVAFRREESESARVVIPLRP
;
A
#
# COMPACT_ATOMS: atom_id res chain seq x y z
N MET A 1 -49.82 -9.22 1.10
CA MET A 1 -49.02 -8.65 2.19
C MET A 1 -47.66 -9.36 2.39
N LYS A 2 -47.66 -10.68 2.40
CA LYS A 2 -46.38 -11.45 2.64
C LYS A 2 -45.26 -11.19 1.62
N LYS A 3 -45.57 -11.03 0.32
CA LYS A 3 -44.56 -10.76 -0.72
C LYS A 3 -43.85 -9.42 -0.53
N LYS A 4 -44.55 -8.35 -0.22
CA LYS A 4 -43.96 -7.02 0.02
C LYS A 4 -43.05 -6.98 1.25
N THR A 5 -43.39 -7.75 2.28
CA THR A 5 -42.57 -7.84 3.49
C THR A 5 -41.26 -8.61 3.22
N ILE A 6 -41.35 -9.72 2.49
CA ILE A 6 -40.19 -10.52 2.09
C ILE A 6 -39.20 -9.68 1.24
N THR A 7 -39.72 -8.93 0.27
CA THR A 7 -38.88 -8.06 -0.57
C THR A 7 -38.20 -6.98 0.25
N ARG A 8 -38.88 -6.38 1.23
CA ARG A 8 -38.28 -5.37 2.12
C ARG A 8 -37.19 -5.94 3.02
N VAL A 9 -37.43 -7.13 3.57
CA VAL A 9 -36.44 -7.83 4.41
C VAL A 9 -35.22 -8.23 3.58
N ALA A 10 -35.41 -8.75 2.36
CA ALA A 10 -34.31 -9.10 1.47
C ALA A 10 -33.49 -7.86 1.08
N ALA A 11 -34.12 -6.75 0.74
CA ALA A 11 -33.46 -5.50 0.42
C ALA A 11 -32.66 -4.97 1.61
N ALA A 12 -33.20 -5.05 2.83
CA ALA A 12 -32.49 -4.62 4.04
C ALA A 12 -31.26 -5.49 4.33
N LEU A 13 -31.36 -6.80 4.13
CA LEU A 13 -30.24 -7.73 4.32
C LEU A 13 -29.11 -7.48 3.28
N ILE A 14 -29.48 -7.22 2.04
CA ILE A 14 -28.51 -6.88 0.98
C ILE A 14 -27.81 -5.58 1.33
N LEU A 15 -28.56 -4.55 1.72
CA LEU A 15 -28.01 -3.27 2.11
C LEU A 15 -27.06 -3.39 3.30
N LEU A 16 -27.45 -4.16 4.31
CA LEU A 16 -26.61 -4.44 5.48
C LEU A 16 -25.31 -5.14 5.07
N GLY A 17 -25.39 -6.15 4.21
CA GLY A 17 -24.21 -6.86 3.69
C GLY A 17 -23.25 -5.93 2.96
N VAL A 18 -23.76 -5.03 2.12
CA VAL A 18 -22.96 -4.02 1.42
C VAL A 18 -22.31 -3.05 2.41
N MET A 19 -23.04 -2.58 3.41
CA MET A 19 -22.49 -1.68 4.42
C MET A 19 -21.42 -2.34 5.28
N VAL A 20 -21.62 -3.58 5.70
CA VAL A 20 -20.60 -4.34 6.45
C VAL A 20 -19.37 -4.55 5.60
N ARG A 21 -19.51 -4.87 4.32
CA ARG A 21 -18.38 -5.03 3.41
C ARG A 21 -17.62 -3.72 3.20
N PHE A 22 -18.33 -2.62 3.06
CA PHE A 22 -17.74 -1.29 2.92
C PHE A 22 -16.97 -0.87 4.19
N ALA A 23 -17.54 -1.10 5.36
CA ALA A 23 -16.87 -0.85 6.64
C ALA A 23 -15.61 -1.72 6.80
N TRP A 24 -15.66 -2.98 6.37
CA TRP A 24 -14.52 -3.88 6.36
C TRP A 24 -13.38 -3.37 5.49
N ILE A 25 -13.68 -2.91 4.29
CA ILE A 25 -12.69 -2.31 3.38
C ILE A 25 -12.07 -1.06 4.00
N LEU A 26 -12.86 -0.20 4.62
CA LEU A 26 -12.34 1.00 5.29
C LEU A 26 -11.45 0.66 6.48
N MET A 27 -11.78 -0.37 7.25
CA MET A 27 -10.96 -0.84 8.37
C MET A 27 -9.64 -1.46 7.93
N LEU A 28 -9.65 -2.17 6.81
CA LEU A 28 -8.47 -2.85 6.27
C LEU A 28 -7.60 -1.96 5.38
N SER A 29 -8.08 -0.79 4.99
CA SER A 29 -7.30 0.20 4.25
C SER A 29 -6.26 0.94 5.11
N ALA A 30 -5.77 0.28 6.17
CA ALA A 30 -4.66 0.79 6.97
C ALA A 30 -3.47 1.05 6.05
N SER A 31 -3.17 2.32 5.84
CA SER A 31 -1.98 2.75 5.11
C SER A 31 -0.83 2.87 6.09
N SER A 32 0.26 2.19 5.83
CA SER A 32 1.54 2.46 6.48
C SER A 32 2.31 3.49 5.66
N HIS A 33 2.94 4.41 6.36
CA HIS A 33 3.74 5.46 5.75
C HIS A 33 5.10 5.51 6.45
N GLN A 34 6.17 5.43 5.66
CA GLN A 34 7.53 5.51 6.16
C GLN A 34 8.34 6.45 5.28
N ASN A 35 9.23 7.19 5.88
CA ASN A 35 10.19 8.03 5.16
C ASN A 35 11.59 7.86 5.74
N ALA A 36 12.58 8.03 4.89
CA ALA A 36 13.99 8.00 5.27
C ALA A 36 14.77 9.02 4.46
N PRO A 37 15.45 9.97 5.11
CA PRO A 37 16.32 10.90 4.41
C PRO A 37 17.59 10.20 3.94
N SER A 38 18.15 10.68 2.81
CA SER A 38 19.47 10.27 2.34
C SER A 38 20.59 10.74 3.28
N PRO A 39 21.75 10.09 3.29
CA PRO A 39 22.88 10.49 4.14
C PRO A 39 23.32 11.94 3.93
N ASP A 40 23.28 12.44 2.68
CA ASP A 40 23.60 13.82 2.33
C ASP A 40 22.43 14.81 2.53
N LYS A 41 21.26 14.33 2.98
CA LYS A 41 20.03 15.11 3.22
C LYS A 41 19.45 15.82 1.99
N ARG A 42 19.86 15.45 0.78
CA ARG A 42 19.35 16.04 -0.46
C ARG A 42 18.04 15.42 -0.90
N TYR A 43 17.76 14.18 -0.46
CA TYR A 43 16.60 13.41 -0.88
C TYR A 43 15.92 12.78 0.31
N VAL A 44 14.65 12.50 0.13
CA VAL A 44 13.85 11.70 1.05
C VAL A 44 13.18 10.60 0.25
N ALA A 45 13.34 9.37 0.69
CA ALA A 45 12.55 8.24 0.21
C ALA A 45 11.27 8.17 1.04
N ASP A 46 10.15 8.25 0.38
CA ASP A 46 8.80 8.22 0.97
C ASP A 46 8.07 6.99 0.45
N VAL A 47 7.70 6.09 1.34
CA VAL A 47 7.03 4.82 1.01
C VAL A 47 5.68 4.78 1.68
N SER A 48 4.66 4.67 0.88
CA SER A 48 3.27 4.52 1.31
C SER A 48 2.75 3.16 0.87
N SER A 49 2.34 2.34 1.81
CA SER A 49 1.77 1.02 1.53
C SER A 49 0.29 1.01 1.87
N ARG A 50 -0.52 0.51 0.96
CA ARG A 50 -1.95 0.37 1.14
C ARG A 50 -2.37 -1.03 0.77
N TRP A 51 -3.22 -1.60 1.61
CA TRP A 51 -3.90 -2.82 1.25
C TRP A 51 -5.13 -2.48 0.40
N ARG A 52 -5.23 -3.10 -0.78
CA ARG A 52 -6.36 -2.99 -1.69
C ARG A 52 -7.15 -4.28 -1.70
N ASP A 53 -8.43 -4.14 -1.55
CA ASP A 53 -9.38 -5.22 -1.73
C ASP A 53 -10.30 -4.84 -2.90
N ASP A 54 -10.25 -5.63 -3.97
CA ASP A 54 -11.19 -5.49 -5.07
C ASP A 54 -12.57 -5.94 -4.61
N PHE A 55 -13.50 -5.02 -4.50
CA PHE A 55 -14.77 -5.14 -3.79
C PHE A 55 -15.57 -6.42 -4.08
N TRP A 56 -15.55 -6.92 -5.33
CA TRP A 56 -16.41 -8.03 -5.76
C TRP A 56 -15.68 -9.28 -6.21
N PHE A 57 -14.53 -9.19 -6.87
CA PHE A 57 -13.94 -10.29 -7.63
C PHE A 57 -12.41 -10.43 -7.52
N GLY A 58 -11.74 -9.56 -6.79
CA GLY A 58 -10.30 -9.56 -6.69
C GLY A 58 -9.80 -10.15 -5.37
N ALA A 59 -8.60 -10.71 -5.40
CA ALA A 59 -7.85 -11.01 -4.21
C ALA A 59 -7.28 -9.73 -3.60
N ALA A 60 -7.31 -9.62 -2.28
CA ALA A 60 -6.65 -8.52 -1.59
C ALA A 60 -5.14 -8.54 -1.87
N HIS A 61 -4.56 -7.37 -2.09
CA HIS A 61 -3.15 -7.21 -2.39
C HIS A 61 -2.58 -5.94 -1.80
N ASP A 62 -1.28 -5.94 -1.55
CA ASP A 62 -0.55 -4.76 -1.12
C ASP A 62 -0.13 -3.91 -2.32
N CYS A 63 -0.38 -2.61 -2.22
CA CYS A 63 0.07 -1.62 -3.19
C CYS A 63 1.06 -0.68 -2.51
N HIS A 64 2.27 -0.61 -3.04
CA HIS A 64 3.34 0.23 -2.51
C HIS A 64 3.61 1.37 -3.48
N ASP A 65 3.57 2.59 -2.96
CA ASP A 65 3.92 3.82 -3.70
C ASP A 65 5.23 4.36 -3.11
N ILE A 66 6.30 4.25 -3.88
CA ILE A 66 7.64 4.71 -3.50
C ILE A 66 7.92 6.01 -4.23
N ARG A 67 8.21 7.06 -3.50
CA ARG A 67 8.54 8.39 -4.03
C ARG A 67 9.89 8.82 -3.54
N ILE A 68 10.70 9.30 -4.45
CA ILE A 68 11.95 9.99 -4.11
C ILE A 68 11.73 11.47 -4.34
N VAL A 69 11.87 12.23 -3.28
CA VAL A 69 11.61 13.67 -3.26
C VAL A 69 12.90 14.39 -2.88
N ALA A 70 13.23 15.44 -3.60
CA ALA A 70 14.33 16.31 -3.22
C ALA A 70 13.96 17.16 -1.98
N SER A 71 14.95 17.69 -1.30
CA SER A 71 14.75 18.50 -0.08
C SER A 71 13.90 19.76 -0.32
N ASP A 72 13.83 20.24 -1.56
CA ASP A 72 12.97 21.36 -1.98
C ASP A 72 11.53 20.96 -2.28
N GLY A 73 11.19 19.68 -2.12
CA GLY A 73 9.85 19.13 -2.39
C GLY A 73 9.64 18.65 -3.83
N GLN A 74 10.60 18.82 -4.73
CA GLN A 74 10.50 18.33 -6.10
C GLN A 74 10.55 16.80 -6.14
N ARG A 75 9.54 16.19 -6.77
CA ARG A 75 9.52 14.75 -6.98
C ARG A 75 10.50 14.34 -8.08
N ILE A 76 11.50 13.54 -7.71
CA ILE A 76 12.54 13.07 -8.62
C ILE A 76 12.12 11.80 -9.32
N ARG A 77 11.61 10.82 -8.54
CA ARG A 77 11.17 9.53 -9.07
C ARG A 77 9.94 9.02 -8.31
N ARG A 78 9.14 8.24 -9.01
CA ARG A 78 8.02 7.52 -8.43
C ARG A 78 7.99 6.10 -8.98
N PHE A 79 7.78 5.16 -8.10
CA PHE A 79 7.66 3.75 -8.43
C PHE A 79 6.43 3.18 -7.72
N VAL A 80 5.52 2.57 -8.46
CA VAL A 80 4.33 1.92 -7.92
C VAL A 80 4.44 0.43 -8.16
N MET A 81 4.25 -0.35 -7.11
CA MET A 81 4.36 -1.79 -7.15
C MET A 81 3.12 -2.42 -6.51
N ASP A 82 2.51 -3.36 -7.23
CA ASP A 82 1.45 -4.22 -6.71
C ASP A 82 2.06 -5.56 -6.29
N ASP A 83 1.92 -5.92 -5.02
CA ASP A 83 2.32 -7.23 -4.52
C ASP A 83 1.08 -8.07 -4.21
N ARG A 84 0.77 -8.98 -5.14
CA ARG A 84 -0.37 -9.89 -5.02
C ARG A 84 -0.06 -11.17 -4.25
N SER A 85 1.19 -11.36 -3.87
CA SER A 85 1.63 -12.59 -3.19
C SER A 85 1.40 -12.57 -1.69
N SER A 86 1.11 -11.42 -1.11
CA SER A 86 1.02 -11.25 0.34
C SER A 86 -0.37 -10.90 0.82
N GLY A 87 -0.79 -11.52 1.89
CA GLY A 87 -2.10 -11.29 2.50
C GLY A 87 -2.12 -10.36 3.71
N TRP A 88 -0.98 -9.74 4.13
CA TRP A 88 -0.92 -8.89 5.33
C TRP A 88 0.21 -7.87 5.26
N PRO A 89 0.12 -6.77 6.08
CA PRO A 89 1.10 -5.71 6.05
C PRO A 89 2.51 -6.26 6.22
N GLN A 90 3.36 -5.88 5.30
CA GLN A 90 4.75 -6.25 5.26
C GLN A 90 5.58 -5.20 5.98
N GLU A 91 6.65 -5.63 6.61
CA GLU A 91 7.66 -4.69 7.07
C GLU A 91 8.38 -4.09 5.87
N CYS A 92 8.44 -2.76 5.84
CA CYS A 92 9.19 -2.02 4.84
C CYS A 92 10.53 -1.59 5.45
N SER A 93 11.61 -1.84 4.76
CA SER A 93 12.92 -1.29 5.09
C SER A 93 13.43 -0.40 3.97
N ILE A 94 13.95 0.77 4.33
CA ILE A 94 14.51 1.74 3.41
C ILE A 94 15.99 1.90 3.74
N GLN A 95 16.85 1.58 2.80
CA GLN A 95 18.31 1.66 2.96
C GLN A 95 18.92 2.49 1.85
N TRP A 96 19.58 3.56 2.22
CA TRP A 96 20.37 4.39 1.31
C TRP A 96 21.77 3.85 1.13
N ALA A 97 22.31 3.96 -0.08
CA ALA A 97 23.75 3.83 -0.29
C ALA A 97 24.46 4.95 0.46
N ALA A 98 25.67 4.68 0.94
CA ALA A 98 26.45 5.64 1.75
C ALA A 98 26.74 6.95 1.01
N ASP A 99 26.87 6.89 -0.32
CA ASP A 99 27.10 8.04 -1.20
C ASP A 99 25.80 8.68 -1.72
N SER A 100 24.63 8.26 -1.21
CA SER A 100 23.31 8.71 -1.63
C SER A 100 23.00 8.50 -3.13
N SER A 101 23.74 7.62 -3.80
CA SER A 101 23.57 7.37 -5.24
C SER A 101 22.36 6.48 -5.56
N SER A 102 21.88 5.72 -4.58
CA SER A 102 20.73 4.83 -4.73
C SER A 102 20.04 4.60 -3.40
N VAL A 103 18.79 4.17 -3.48
CA VAL A 103 18.01 3.71 -2.33
C VAL A 103 17.44 2.33 -2.62
N THR A 104 17.54 1.44 -1.65
CA THR A 104 16.94 0.11 -1.68
C THR A 104 15.72 0.12 -0.77
N VAL A 105 14.59 -0.26 -1.33
CA VAL A 105 13.35 -0.46 -0.60
C VAL A 105 13.01 -1.94 -0.65
N ALA A 106 12.96 -2.58 0.51
CA ALA A 106 12.65 -4.00 0.64
C ALA A 106 11.42 -4.19 1.51
N PHE A 107 10.59 -5.11 1.10
CA PHE A 107 9.40 -5.54 1.82
C PHE A 107 9.60 -6.97 2.32
N ARG A 108 9.36 -7.18 3.60
CA ARG A 108 9.52 -8.48 4.25
C ARG A 108 8.19 -8.90 4.86
N ARG A 109 7.90 -10.17 4.71
CA ARG A 109 6.80 -10.85 5.38
C ARG A 109 7.40 -11.97 6.23
N GLU A 110 7.16 -11.91 7.54
CA GLU A 110 7.77 -12.84 8.50
C GLU A 110 9.30 -12.82 8.35
N GLU A 111 9.92 -13.96 8.05
CA GLU A 111 11.37 -14.07 7.87
C GLU A 111 11.82 -14.01 6.40
N SER A 112 10.88 -13.93 5.46
CA SER A 112 11.19 -13.95 4.03
C SER A 112 11.02 -12.58 3.39
N GLU A 113 11.95 -12.22 2.50
CA GLU A 113 11.83 -11.05 1.65
C GLU A 113 10.86 -11.35 0.51
N SER A 114 9.80 -10.55 0.39
CA SER A 114 8.79 -10.72 -0.67
C SER A 114 9.09 -9.87 -1.91
N ALA A 115 9.70 -8.70 -1.74
CA ALA A 115 10.04 -7.82 -2.85
C ALA A 115 11.19 -6.89 -2.46
N ARG A 116 12.01 -6.55 -3.45
CA ARG A 116 13.11 -5.59 -3.32
C ARG A 116 13.21 -4.72 -4.57
N VAL A 117 13.32 -3.44 -4.37
CA VAL A 117 13.50 -2.46 -5.45
C VAL A 117 14.73 -1.61 -5.16
N VAL A 118 15.63 -1.51 -6.12
CA VAL A 118 16.78 -0.59 -6.06
C VAL A 118 16.53 0.54 -7.03
N ILE A 119 16.51 1.76 -6.51
CA ILE A 119 16.22 2.96 -7.29
C ILE A 119 17.50 3.79 -7.40
N PRO A 120 18.16 3.82 -8.57
CA PRO A 120 19.30 4.68 -8.77
C PRO A 120 18.86 6.14 -8.94
N LEU A 121 19.62 7.06 -8.38
CA LEU A 121 19.36 8.51 -8.50
C LEU A 121 20.25 9.18 -9.53
N ARG A 122 21.36 8.55 -9.86
CA ARG A 122 22.25 9.01 -10.93
C ARG A 122 22.07 8.11 -12.14
N PRO A 123 22.06 8.69 -13.34
CA PRO A 123 22.00 7.91 -14.57
C PRO A 123 23.25 7.06 -14.74
#